data_3ccc50bd7e5ca6450db89cda3ce0f2b4
#
_entry.id   3ccc50bd7e5ca6450db89cda3ce0f2b4
#
_cell.length_a   1.000
_cell.length_b   1.000
_cell.length_c   1.000
_cell.angle_alpha   90.00
_cell.angle_beta   90.00
_cell.angle_gamma   90.00
#
_symmetry.space_group_name_H-M   'P 1'
#
loop_
_entity.id
_entity.type
_entity.pdbx_description
1 polymer ?
#
loop_
_entity_poly.entity_id
_entity_poly.type
_entity_poly.pdbx_seq_one_letter_code
_entity_poly.pdbx_strand_id
1 'polypeptide(L)'
;SNKFEKVLVRKGLVGDALREASLDTVCSAIASGHDGDKLLRNLRFIRPDGKITVAAMLLFGKYTQRWLPVMTAKCICFVGNNLGGTQFRDKVNDADIEGNLLHQFETIMDFFTRNLRHIQVGDEFNSQGVLEIPYISLVEFTVNALVHRSLNATAPIRIFIFDDRVEIHSPGTLPNGLSVDDNVVGTSMPRNMFLFTNAIHLL
;
A
#
# COMPACT_ATOMS: atom_id res chain seq x y z
N SER A 1 -6.83 -16.10 6.73
CA SER A 1 -6.53 -15.04 7.70
C SER A 1 -5.45 -14.12 7.16
N ASN A 2 -5.69 -12.82 7.19
CA ASN A 2 -4.86 -11.77 6.63
C ASN A 2 -3.46 -11.79 7.28
N LYS A 3 -2.41 -11.53 6.48
CA LYS A 3 -1.00 -11.44 6.94
C LYS A 3 -0.82 -10.42 8.07
N PHE A 4 -1.60 -9.34 8.01
CA PHE A 4 -1.72 -8.29 9.04
C PHE A 4 -2.22 -8.86 10.38
N GLU A 5 -3.30 -9.63 10.37
CA GLU A 5 -3.87 -10.33 11.52
C GLU A 5 -2.83 -11.24 12.21
N LYS A 6 -2.01 -11.96 11.40
CA LYS A 6 -0.94 -12.83 11.92
C LYS A 6 0.17 -12.05 12.63
N VAL A 7 0.54 -10.88 12.14
CA VAL A 7 1.59 -10.05 12.77
C VAL A 7 1.10 -9.45 14.07
N LEU A 8 -0.16 -9.02 14.10
CA LEU A 8 -0.74 -8.41 15.29
C LEU A 8 -1.08 -9.45 16.35
N VAL A 9 -1.55 -10.64 15.96
CA VAL A 9 -1.69 -11.80 16.85
C VAL A 9 -0.34 -12.21 17.45
N ARG A 10 0.73 -12.25 16.67
CA ARG A 10 2.10 -12.50 17.17
C ARG A 10 2.59 -11.45 18.16
N LYS A 11 2.05 -10.22 18.11
CA LYS A 11 2.36 -9.12 19.03
C LYS A 11 1.34 -8.98 20.18
N GLY A 12 0.44 -9.95 20.35
CA GLY A 12 -0.56 -9.97 21.41
C GLY A 12 -1.77 -9.06 21.17
N LEU A 13 -1.99 -8.63 19.92
CA LEU A 13 -3.12 -7.80 19.53
C LEU A 13 -4.21 -8.68 18.93
N VAL A 14 -5.44 -8.61 19.41
CA VAL A 14 -6.53 -9.55 19.06
C VAL A 14 -7.19 -9.22 17.72
N GLY A 15 -7.44 -10.27 16.91
CA GLY A 15 -7.71 -10.19 15.47
C GLY A 15 -8.96 -9.43 15.01
N ASP A 16 -10.05 -9.38 15.75
CA ASP A 16 -11.31 -8.79 15.27
C ASP A 16 -11.35 -7.26 15.32
N ALA A 17 -10.61 -6.64 16.23
CA ALA A 17 -10.49 -5.20 16.36
C ALA A 17 -9.72 -4.55 15.20
N LEU A 18 -9.06 -5.34 14.36
CA LEU A 18 -8.13 -4.88 13.33
C LEU A 18 -8.74 -4.76 11.94
N ARG A 19 -9.86 -5.42 11.69
CA ARG A 19 -10.61 -5.27 10.43
C ARG A 19 -11.22 -3.88 10.28
N GLU A 20 -11.39 -3.17 11.39
CA GLU A 20 -11.87 -1.78 11.42
C GLU A 20 -10.78 -0.80 11.90
N ALA A 21 -9.51 -1.14 11.75
CA ALA A 21 -8.40 -0.44 12.36
C ALA A 21 -8.36 1.07 12.07
N SER A 22 -9.05 1.82 12.90
CA SER A 22 -8.60 3.16 13.23
C SER A 22 -7.52 3.03 14.31
N LEU A 23 -6.58 3.96 14.39
CA LEU A 23 -5.62 4.01 15.49
C LEU A 23 -6.38 4.03 16.85
N ASP A 24 -7.54 4.69 16.91
CA ASP A 24 -8.42 4.72 18.06
C ASP A 24 -9.00 3.34 18.39
N THR A 25 -9.33 2.52 17.38
CA THR A 25 -9.82 1.15 17.59
C THR A 25 -8.68 0.23 18.04
N VAL A 26 -7.48 0.39 17.50
CA VAL A 26 -6.28 -0.31 17.97
C VAL A 26 -5.95 0.12 19.39
N CYS A 27 -5.93 1.40 19.70
CA CYS A 27 -5.71 1.91 21.04
C CYS A 27 -6.80 1.49 22.01
N SER A 28 -8.08 1.45 21.60
CA SER A 28 -9.20 1.03 22.46
C SER A 28 -9.23 -0.48 22.70
N ALA A 29 -8.93 -1.31 21.71
CA ALA A 29 -8.79 -2.77 21.88
C ALA A 29 -7.59 -3.12 22.77
N ILE A 30 -6.56 -2.33 22.71
CA ILE A 30 -5.37 -2.38 23.53
C ILE A 30 -5.66 -1.90 24.96
N ALA A 31 -6.44 -0.84 25.15
CA ALA A 31 -6.81 -0.28 26.44
C ALA A 31 -7.77 -1.19 27.25
N SER A 32 -8.55 -2.04 26.57
CA SER A 32 -9.52 -2.93 27.23
C SER A 32 -8.94 -4.19 27.92
N GLY A 33 -7.63 -4.33 28.04
CA GLY A 33 -7.03 -5.42 28.82
C GLY A 33 -5.57 -5.74 28.54
N HIS A 34 -4.93 -5.07 27.64
CA HIS A 34 -3.54 -5.29 27.28
C HIS A 34 -2.79 -3.96 27.25
N ASP A 35 -1.54 -3.95 27.67
CA ASP A 35 -0.63 -2.78 27.75
C ASP A 35 -0.17 -2.30 26.34
N GLY A 36 -1.13 -2.03 25.49
CA GLY A 36 -0.89 -1.76 24.09
C GLY A 36 -0.48 -0.33 23.79
N ASP A 37 -0.84 0.63 24.66
CA ASP A 37 -0.26 1.97 24.61
C ASP A 37 1.25 1.87 24.82
N LYS A 38 1.69 1.04 25.75
CA LYS A 38 3.10 0.72 25.98
C LYS A 38 3.74 0.04 24.77
N LEU A 39 3.04 -0.90 24.10
CA LEU A 39 3.53 -1.53 22.89
C LEU A 39 3.72 -0.51 21.77
N LEU A 40 2.72 0.35 21.49
CA LEU A 40 2.80 1.38 20.45
C LEU A 40 3.89 2.41 20.76
N ARG A 41 4.11 2.75 22.03
CA ARG A 41 5.24 3.59 22.48
C ARG A 41 6.57 2.89 22.30
N ASN A 42 6.68 1.62 22.70
CA ASN A 42 7.90 0.82 22.54
C ASN A 42 8.26 0.64 21.05
N LEU A 43 7.25 0.48 20.20
CA LEU A 43 7.41 0.43 18.75
C LEU A 43 7.59 1.82 18.12
N ARG A 44 7.59 2.90 18.90
CA ARG A 44 7.74 4.30 18.46
C ARG A 44 6.64 4.78 17.49
N PHE A 45 5.48 4.18 17.51
CA PHE A 45 4.30 4.68 16.81
C PHE A 45 3.67 5.89 17.54
N ILE A 46 3.77 5.90 18.87
CA ILE A 46 3.43 7.04 19.71
C ILE A 46 4.72 7.60 20.30
N ARG A 47 4.89 8.90 20.17
CA ARG A 47 6.04 9.62 20.74
C ARG A 47 5.91 9.79 22.26
N PRO A 48 7.01 10.10 22.97
CA PRO A 48 6.96 10.38 24.42
C PRO A 48 5.99 11.50 24.79
N ASP A 49 5.81 12.49 23.90
CA ASP A 49 4.86 13.61 24.05
C ASP A 49 3.39 13.23 23.80
N GLY A 50 3.10 11.94 23.54
CA GLY A 50 1.76 11.43 23.23
C GLY A 50 1.31 11.62 21.79
N LYS A 51 2.10 12.26 20.93
CA LYS A 51 1.74 12.49 19.53
C LYS A 51 1.97 11.24 18.69
N ILE A 52 1.05 11.02 17.75
CA ILE A 52 1.09 9.92 16.79
C ILE A 52 2.10 10.26 15.68
N THR A 53 2.89 9.27 15.26
CA THR A 53 3.79 9.43 14.12
C THR A 53 3.03 9.32 12.79
N VAL A 54 3.60 9.91 11.72
CA VAL A 54 3.06 9.77 10.36
C VAL A 54 2.99 8.29 9.94
N ALA A 55 3.98 7.49 10.32
CA ALA A 55 3.97 6.06 10.04
C ALA A 55 2.80 5.33 10.73
N ALA A 56 2.50 5.67 11.98
CA ALA A 56 1.34 5.12 12.68
C ALA A 56 0.03 5.49 11.98
N MET A 57 -0.10 6.75 11.53
CA MET A 57 -1.26 7.20 10.79
C MET A 57 -1.41 6.47 9.45
N LEU A 58 -0.31 6.26 8.71
CA LEU A 58 -0.32 5.55 7.44
C LEU A 58 -0.64 4.06 7.59
N LEU A 59 -0.16 3.41 8.65
CA LEU A 59 -0.33 1.97 8.85
C LEU A 59 -1.67 1.61 9.52
N PHE A 60 -2.19 2.48 10.39
CA PHE A 60 -3.34 2.16 11.25
C PHE A 60 -4.50 3.16 11.16
N GLY A 61 -4.30 4.32 10.52
CA GLY A 61 -5.32 5.36 10.45
C GLY A 61 -6.51 4.96 9.57
N LYS A 62 -7.73 5.01 10.11
CA LYS A 62 -8.97 4.77 9.35
C LYS A 62 -9.24 5.89 8.34
N TYR A 63 -8.99 7.12 8.74
CA TYR A 63 -9.24 8.32 7.94
C TYR A 63 -7.94 9.08 7.69
N THR A 64 -6.93 8.37 7.17
CA THR A 64 -5.58 8.89 6.93
C THR A 64 -5.61 10.16 6.08
N GLN A 65 -6.43 10.21 5.05
CA GLN A 65 -6.50 11.31 4.08
C GLN A 65 -7.12 12.58 4.65
N ARG A 66 -7.85 12.50 5.76
CA ARG A 66 -8.32 13.68 6.49
C ARG A 66 -7.14 14.56 6.98
N TRP A 67 -6.02 13.94 7.34
CA TRP A 67 -4.82 14.58 7.86
C TRP A 67 -3.70 14.67 6.83
N LEU A 68 -3.66 13.71 5.91
CA LEU A 68 -2.66 13.54 4.88
C LEU A 68 -3.35 13.34 3.52
N PRO A 69 -3.99 14.38 2.95
CA PRO A 69 -4.89 14.24 1.79
C PRO A 69 -4.24 13.62 0.55
N VAL A 70 -2.93 13.85 0.37
CA VAL A 70 -2.18 13.33 -0.79
C VAL A 70 -1.64 11.92 -0.60
N MET A 71 -1.80 11.33 0.60
CA MET A 71 -1.35 9.97 0.92
C MET A 71 -2.37 8.94 0.46
N THR A 72 -2.65 8.95 -0.83
CA THR A 72 -3.58 8.06 -1.53
C THR A 72 -2.99 7.64 -2.88
N ALA A 73 -3.70 6.83 -3.64
CA ALA A 73 -3.37 6.47 -5.00
C ALA A 73 -4.53 6.78 -5.96
N LYS A 74 -4.22 6.94 -7.24
CA LYS A 74 -5.19 7.06 -8.33
C LYS A 74 -4.96 5.93 -9.32
N CYS A 75 -5.97 5.10 -9.53
CA CYS A 75 -5.91 3.94 -10.41
C CYS A 75 -6.87 4.14 -11.58
N ILE A 76 -6.36 4.10 -12.80
CA ILE A 76 -7.14 4.28 -14.02
C ILE A 76 -6.68 3.25 -15.07
N CYS A 77 -7.63 2.51 -15.65
CA CYS A 77 -7.42 1.65 -16.80
C CYS A 77 -7.91 2.36 -18.06
N PHE A 78 -7.00 2.75 -18.92
CA PHE A 78 -7.31 3.49 -20.15
C PHE A 78 -7.70 2.55 -21.30
N VAL A 79 -8.34 3.11 -22.32
CA VAL A 79 -8.51 2.50 -23.62
C VAL A 79 -7.38 2.99 -24.51
N GLY A 80 -6.60 2.05 -25.09
CA GLY A 80 -5.43 2.38 -25.92
C GLY A 80 -4.18 2.67 -25.08
N ASN A 81 -3.20 3.36 -25.73
CA ASN A 81 -1.84 3.47 -25.22
C ASN A 81 -1.43 4.90 -24.81
N ASN A 82 -2.38 5.84 -24.78
CA ASN A 82 -2.10 7.27 -24.54
C ASN A 82 -2.90 7.84 -23.38
N LEU A 83 -2.25 8.68 -22.57
CA LEU A 83 -2.88 9.46 -21.48
C LEU A 83 -3.88 10.53 -21.98
N GLY A 84 -3.79 10.94 -23.23
CA GLY A 84 -4.66 11.97 -23.81
C GLY A 84 -6.06 11.49 -24.24
N GLY A 85 -6.34 10.20 -24.06
CA GLY A 85 -7.66 9.64 -24.35
C GLY A 85 -8.69 10.06 -23.31
N THR A 86 -9.90 10.41 -23.77
CA THR A 86 -11.04 10.72 -22.87
C THR A 86 -11.77 9.47 -22.38
N GLN A 87 -11.35 8.29 -22.83
CA GLN A 87 -11.99 7.01 -22.53
C GLN A 87 -11.14 6.16 -21.59
N PHE A 88 -11.77 5.62 -20.57
CA PHE A 88 -11.19 4.65 -19.66
C PHE A 88 -12.15 3.47 -19.48
N ARG A 89 -11.63 2.28 -19.19
CA ARG A 89 -12.41 1.06 -18.94
C ARG A 89 -12.83 0.97 -17.48
N ASP A 90 -11.92 1.34 -16.59
CA ASP A 90 -12.14 1.28 -15.14
C ASP A 90 -11.36 2.39 -14.42
N LYS A 91 -11.91 2.83 -13.31
CA LYS A 91 -11.29 3.81 -12.43
C LYS A 91 -11.72 3.54 -11.00
N VAL A 92 -10.77 3.49 -10.08
CA VAL A 92 -11.08 3.46 -8.66
C VAL A 92 -11.49 4.87 -8.20
N ASN A 93 -12.63 4.98 -7.52
CA ASN A 93 -13.05 6.25 -6.93
C ASN A 93 -12.14 6.63 -5.76
N ASP A 94 -11.92 7.92 -5.55
CA ASP A 94 -11.03 8.41 -4.49
C ASP A 94 -11.49 7.91 -3.10
N ALA A 95 -12.80 7.86 -2.83
CA ALA A 95 -13.35 7.37 -1.58
C ALA A 95 -13.10 5.87 -1.33
N ASP A 96 -13.00 5.06 -2.39
CA ASP A 96 -12.82 3.61 -2.27
C ASP A 96 -11.38 3.22 -1.96
N ILE A 97 -10.40 4.11 -2.24
CA ILE A 97 -8.98 3.87 -1.99
C ILE A 97 -8.44 4.63 -0.77
N GLU A 98 -9.24 5.53 -0.19
CA GLU A 98 -8.87 6.22 1.03
C GLU A 98 -8.83 5.28 2.22
N GLY A 99 -7.83 5.44 3.07
CA GLY A 99 -7.59 4.59 4.23
C GLY A 99 -6.11 4.44 4.56
N ASN A 100 -5.78 3.43 5.32
CA ASN A 100 -4.41 3.07 5.64
C ASN A 100 -3.71 2.39 4.44
N LEU A 101 -2.39 2.17 4.56
CA LEU A 101 -1.61 1.58 3.47
C LEU A 101 -2.06 0.17 3.09
N LEU A 102 -2.55 -0.63 4.06
CA LEU A 102 -3.04 -1.98 3.77
C LEU A 102 -4.30 -1.92 2.90
N HIS A 103 -5.25 -1.05 3.25
CA HIS A 103 -6.46 -0.87 2.44
C HIS A 103 -6.13 -0.36 1.03
N GLN A 104 -5.22 0.61 0.92
CA GLN A 104 -4.75 1.07 -0.39
C GLN A 104 -4.09 -0.05 -1.19
N PHE A 105 -3.23 -0.85 -0.56
CA PHE A 105 -2.60 -2.00 -1.19
C PHE A 105 -3.62 -3.02 -1.71
N GLU A 106 -4.58 -3.43 -0.88
CA GLU A 106 -5.63 -4.38 -1.26
C GLU A 106 -6.46 -3.84 -2.43
N THR A 107 -6.88 -2.57 -2.36
CA THR A 107 -7.64 -1.92 -3.44
C THR A 107 -6.86 -1.86 -4.75
N ILE A 108 -5.56 -1.58 -4.70
CA ILE A 108 -4.69 -1.58 -5.88
C ILE A 108 -4.54 -2.98 -6.46
N MET A 109 -4.34 -4.00 -5.62
CA MET A 109 -4.19 -5.37 -6.09
C MET A 109 -5.49 -5.91 -6.71
N ASP A 110 -6.64 -5.57 -6.13
CA ASP A 110 -7.95 -5.86 -6.72
C ASP A 110 -8.15 -5.15 -8.06
N PHE A 111 -7.70 -3.90 -8.18
CA PHE A 111 -7.74 -3.16 -9.44
C PHE A 111 -6.89 -3.83 -10.53
N PHE A 112 -5.68 -4.30 -10.22
CA PHE A 112 -4.86 -5.07 -11.15
C PHE A 112 -5.55 -6.37 -11.56
N THR A 113 -6.07 -7.12 -10.61
CA THR A 113 -6.73 -8.42 -10.87
C THR A 113 -7.94 -8.27 -11.78
N ARG A 114 -8.71 -7.17 -11.66
CA ARG A 114 -9.88 -6.92 -12.51
C ARG A 114 -9.54 -6.45 -13.92
N ASN A 115 -8.41 -5.76 -14.09
CA ASN A 115 -8.12 -5.03 -15.32
C ASN A 115 -7.01 -5.63 -16.18
N LEU A 116 -6.14 -6.46 -15.61
CA LEU A 116 -5.12 -7.20 -16.36
C LEU A 116 -5.72 -8.45 -17.00
N ARG A 117 -5.15 -8.86 -18.13
CA ARG A 117 -5.59 -10.06 -18.84
C ARG A 117 -5.21 -11.31 -18.07
N HIS A 118 -6.07 -12.31 -18.14
CA HIS A 118 -5.78 -13.65 -17.67
C HIS A 118 -5.38 -14.49 -18.86
N ILE A 119 -4.19 -15.09 -18.81
CA ILE A 119 -3.64 -15.95 -19.85
C ILE A 119 -3.86 -17.38 -19.41
N GLN A 120 -4.50 -18.18 -20.26
CA GLN A 120 -4.64 -19.61 -20.01
C GLN A 120 -3.29 -20.31 -20.17
N VAL A 121 -2.87 -21.02 -19.13
CA VAL A 121 -1.64 -21.81 -19.13
C VAL A 121 -2.02 -23.28 -19.17
N GLY A 122 -1.62 -23.97 -20.24
CA GLY A 122 -1.93 -25.39 -20.48
C GLY A 122 -3.22 -25.65 -21.26
N ASP A 123 -3.47 -26.91 -21.58
CA ASP A 123 -4.57 -27.35 -22.43
C ASP A 123 -5.89 -27.60 -21.66
N GLU A 124 -5.92 -27.37 -20.36
CA GLU A 124 -7.11 -27.59 -19.54
C GLU A 124 -8.10 -26.45 -19.70
N PHE A 125 -9.24 -26.74 -20.31
CA PHE A 125 -10.31 -25.79 -20.60
C PHE A 125 -10.87 -25.06 -19.36
N ASN A 126 -10.71 -25.62 -18.18
CA ASN A 126 -11.20 -25.07 -16.90
C ASN A 126 -10.10 -24.40 -16.03
N SER A 127 -8.90 -24.12 -16.58
CA SER A 127 -7.89 -23.41 -15.81
C SER A 127 -8.32 -21.95 -15.57
N GLN A 128 -8.14 -21.46 -14.34
CA GLN A 128 -8.48 -20.06 -14.00
C GLN A 128 -7.60 -19.03 -14.73
N GLY A 129 -6.56 -19.50 -15.44
CA GLY A 129 -5.55 -18.64 -16.04
C GLY A 129 -4.64 -17.96 -15.00
N VAL A 130 -3.57 -17.36 -15.50
CA VAL A 130 -2.64 -16.54 -14.72
C VAL A 130 -2.68 -15.11 -15.26
N LEU A 131 -2.41 -14.13 -14.42
CA LEU A 131 -2.28 -12.75 -14.87
C LEU A 131 -1.12 -12.62 -15.87
N GLU A 132 -1.29 -11.79 -16.90
CA GLU A 132 -0.26 -11.50 -17.90
C GLU A 132 1.01 -10.89 -17.28
N ILE A 133 0.89 -10.22 -16.14
CA ILE A 133 2.00 -9.79 -15.30
C ILE A 133 1.99 -10.64 -14.02
N PRO A 134 3.12 -11.26 -13.63
CA PRO A 134 3.16 -12.08 -12.43
C PRO A 134 2.67 -11.32 -11.18
N TYR A 135 1.75 -11.92 -10.44
CA TYR A 135 1.16 -11.31 -9.25
C TYR A 135 2.22 -10.85 -8.23
N ILE A 136 3.27 -11.63 -8.05
CA ILE A 136 4.36 -11.29 -7.13
C ILE A 136 5.10 -10.00 -7.52
N SER A 137 5.27 -9.74 -8.83
CA SER A 137 5.87 -8.52 -9.33
C SER A 137 4.97 -7.31 -9.06
N LEU A 138 3.65 -7.46 -9.25
CA LEU A 138 2.68 -6.41 -8.94
C LEU A 138 2.69 -6.08 -7.43
N VAL A 139 2.77 -7.11 -6.57
CA VAL A 139 2.91 -6.93 -5.11
C VAL A 139 4.16 -6.13 -4.79
N GLU A 140 5.30 -6.53 -5.33
CA GLU A 140 6.58 -5.86 -5.05
C GLU A 140 6.59 -4.39 -5.49
N PHE A 141 6.16 -4.12 -6.73
CA PHE A 141 6.10 -2.74 -7.24
C PHE A 141 5.10 -1.88 -6.46
N THR A 142 3.96 -2.44 -6.06
CA THR A 142 2.95 -1.72 -5.28
C THR A 142 3.46 -1.41 -3.87
N VAL A 143 4.05 -2.38 -3.18
CA VAL A 143 4.66 -2.18 -1.85
C VAL A 143 5.75 -1.12 -1.93
N ASN A 144 6.63 -1.23 -2.93
CA ASN A 144 7.70 -0.26 -3.15
C ASN A 144 7.13 1.15 -3.38
N ALA A 145 6.10 1.29 -4.20
CA ALA A 145 5.46 2.58 -4.46
C ALA A 145 4.84 3.19 -3.20
N LEU A 146 4.15 2.39 -2.38
CA LEU A 146 3.49 2.83 -1.16
C LEU A 146 4.48 3.21 -0.04
N VAL A 147 5.54 2.42 0.14
CA VAL A 147 6.45 2.55 1.28
C VAL A 147 7.58 3.54 1.00
N HIS A 148 8.08 3.58 -0.23
CA HIS A 148 9.22 4.43 -0.61
C HIS A 148 8.83 5.79 -1.21
N ARG A 149 7.53 6.11 -1.28
CA ARG A 149 7.09 7.44 -1.70
C ARG A 149 7.69 8.54 -0.83
N SER A 150 7.88 9.72 -1.41
CA SER A 150 8.22 10.89 -0.62
C SER A 150 7.00 11.35 0.20
N LEU A 151 7.15 11.41 1.52
CA LEU A 151 6.10 11.91 2.42
C LEU A 151 5.92 13.43 2.32
N ASN A 152 6.89 14.15 1.74
CA ASN A 152 6.85 15.58 1.53
C ASN A 152 6.27 15.97 0.14
N ALA A 153 6.06 15.00 -0.74
CA ALA A 153 5.50 15.25 -2.05
C ALA A 153 3.98 15.52 -1.95
N THR A 154 3.51 16.50 -2.72
CA THR A 154 2.11 16.95 -2.75
C THR A 154 1.26 16.24 -3.82
N ALA A 155 1.68 15.06 -4.26
CA ALA A 155 0.98 14.30 -5.29
C ALA A 155 0.64 12.88 -4.81
N PRO A 156 -0.48 12.29 -5.23
CA PRO A 156 -0.80 10.89 -4.97
C PRO A 156 0.09 9.96 -5.81
N ILE A 157 0.15 8.69 -5.43
CA ILE A 157 0.63 7.63 -6.32
C ILE A 157 -0.33 7.53 -7.51
N ARG A 158 0.18 7.24 -8.68
CA ARG A 158 -0.65 7.01 -9.88
C ARG A 158 -0.33 5.66 -10.46
N ILE A 159 -1.39 4.90 -10.74
CA ILE A 159 -1.34 3.57 -11.32
C ILE A 159 -2.21 3.59 -12.57
N PHE A 160 -1.57 3.39 -13.70
CA PHE A 160 -2.22 3.42 -14.99
C PHE A 160 -2.02 2.08 -15.71
N ILE A 161 -3.11 1.52 -16.20
CA ILE A 161 -3.10 0.34 -17.08
C ILE A 161 -3.47 0.82 -18.46
N PHE A 162 -2.63 0.49 -19.44
CA PHE A 162 -2.85 0.69 -20.87
C PHE A 162 -2.99 -0.66 -21.57
N ASP A 163 -3.26 -0.66 -22.87
CA ASP A 163 -3.37 -1.90 -23.63
C ASP A 163 -2.04 -2.65 -23.76
N ASP A 164 -0.91 -1.95 -23.63
CA ASP A 164 0.45 -2.45 -23.86
C ASP A 164 1.37 -2.39 -22.61
N ARG A 165 0.95 -1.72 -21.53
CA ARG A 165 1.82 -1.54 -20.35
C ARG A 165 1.05 -1.17 -19.09
N VAL A 166 1.73 -1.32 -17.96
CA VAL A 166 1.35 -0.76 -16.66
C VAL A 166 2.37 0.31 -16.25
N GLU A 167 1.91 1.43 -15.76
CA GLU A 167 2.74 2.50 -15.21
C GLU A 167 2.41 2.72 -13.73
N ILE A 168 3.43 2.70 -12.88
CA ILE A 168 3.33 3.01 -11.45
C ILE A 168 4.21 4.22 -11.15
N HIS A 169 3.59 5.35 -10.86
CA HIS A 169 4.27 6.60 -10.56
C HIS A 169 4.21 6.86 -9.06
N SER A 170 5.31 6.65 -8.35
CA SER A 170 5.45 7.01 -6.94
C SER A 170 6.10 8.40 -6.82
N PRO A 171 5.50 9.33 -6.05
CA PRO A 171 6.04 10.68 -5.89
C PRO A 171 7.40 10.69 -5.18
N GLY A 172 8.36 11.37 -5.76
CA GLY A 172 9.72 11.56 -5.21
C GLY A 172 10.80 11.34 -6.27
N THR A 173 12.04 11.58 -5.88
CA THR A 173 13.25 11.32 -6.66
C THR A 173 13.99 10.12 -6.10
N LEU A 174 14.96 9.56 -6.75
CA LEU A 174 15.83 8.54 -6.16
C LEU A 174 16.55 9.12 -4.94
N PRO A 175 16.63 8.39 -3.81
CA PRO A 175 17.27 8.89 -2.60
C PRO A 175 18.79 9.02 -2.76
N ASN A 176 19.37 10.03 -2.08
CA ASN A 176 20.83 10.19 -1.89
C ASN A 176 21.68 10.14 -3.16
N GLY A 177 21.20 10.68 -4.28
CA GLY A 177 21.97 10.74 -5.52
C GLY A 177 22.12 9.42 -6.25
N LEU A 178 21.35 8.39 -5.90
CA LEU A 178 21.29 7.16 -6.67
C LEU A 178 20.84 7.45 -8.11
N SER A 179 21.51 6.86 -9.05
CA SER A 179 21.13 6.84 -10.47
C SER A 179 20.18 5.68 -10.78
N VAL A 180 19.59 5.71 -11.97
CA VAL A 180 18.76 4.58 -12.44
C VAL A 180 19.61 3.31 -12.57
N ASP A 181 20.88 3.46 -12.96
CA ASP A 181 21.83 2.35 -13.13
C ASP A 181 22.17 1.67 -11.80
N ASP A 182 22.26 2.43 -10.70
CA ASP A 182 22.48 1.88 -9.36
C ASP A 182 21.31 1.00 -8.91
N ASN A 183 20.10 1.30 -9.34
CA ASN A 183 18.90 0.54 -9.01
C ASN A 183 18.87 -0.84 -9.71
N VAL A 184 19.46 -0.96 -10.90
CA VAL A 184 19.58 -2.22 -11.65
C VAL A 184 20.47 -3.23 -10.90
N VAL A 185 21.40 -2.74 -10.08
CA VAL A 185 22.31 -3.59 -9.26
C VAL A 185 21.66 -4.05 -7.95
N GLY A 186 20.40 -3.72 -7.71
CA GLY A 186 19.67 -4.16 -6.52
C GLY A 186 19.97 -3.37 -5.23
N THR A 187 20.52 -2.18 -5.36
CA THR A 187 20.78 -1.30 -4.21
C THR A 187 19.47 -0.71 -3.71
N SER A 188 18.98 -1.21 -2.57
CA SER A 188 17.77 -0.69 -1.93
C SER A 188 18.14 0.28 -0.80
N MET A 189 17.71 1.53 -0.92
CA MET A 189 17.85 2.54 0.15
C MET A 189 16.45 3.03 0.58
N PRO A 190 15.92 2.50 1.69
CA PRO A 190 14.60 2.91 2.16
C PRO A 190 14.58 4.39 2.54
N ARG A 191 13.68 5.15 1.92
CA ARG A 191 13.50 6.57 2.20
C ARG A 191 12.92 6.81 3.59
N ASN A 192 12.03 5.92 4.02
CA ASN A 192 11.38 5.93 5.32
C ASN A 192 11.66 4.61 6.03
N MET A 193 12.85 4.46 6.59
CA MET A 193 13.29 3.21 7.23
C MET A 193 12.27 2.69 8.25
N PHE A 194 11.72 3.59 9.08
CA PHE A 194 10.74 3.19 10.09
C PHE A 194 9.44 2.66 9.46
N LEU A 195 8.94 3.32 8.41
CA LEU A 195 7.76 2.85 7.67
C LEU A 195 8.05 1.53 6.95
N PHE A 196 9.20 1.43 6.28
CA PHE A 196 9.62 0.23 5.57
C PHE A 196 9.69 -0.99 6.49
N THR A 197 10.42 -0.88 7.60
CA THR A 197 10.62 -1.99 8.55
C THR A 197 9.29 -2.50 9.13
N ASN A 198 8.32 -1.61 9.33
CA ASN A 198 7.02 -2.00 9.89
C ASN A 198 6.01 -2.40 8.81
N ALA A 199 6.03 -1.76 7.64
CA ALA A 199 5.11 -2.05 6.54
C ALA A 199 5.36 -3.41 5.88
N ILE A 200 6.63 -3.82 5.71
CA ILE A 200 7.00 -5.10 5.07
C ILE A 200 6.42 -6.33 5.78
N HIS A 201 6.03 -6.19 7.03
CA HIS A 201 5.36 -7.24 7.79
C HIS A 201 3.83 -7.17 7.67
N LEU A 202 3.30 -6.11 7.10
CA LEU A 202 1.87 -5.82 7.01
C LEU A 202 1.34 -5.97 5.58
N LEU A 203 2.13 -5.56 4.58
CA LEU A 203 1.85 -5.66 3.15
C LEU A 203 2.49 -6.91 2.54
#